data_eebe41ca2d3b4b311fc46d2ab2862333
#
_entry.id   eebe41ca2d3b4b311fc46d2ab2862333
#
_cell.length_a   1.000
_cell.length_b   1.000
_cell.length_c   1.000
_cell.angle_alpha   90.00
_cell.angle_beta   90.00
_cell.angle_gamma   90.00
#
_symmetry.space_group_name_H-M   'P 1'
#
loop_
_entity.id
_entity.type
_entity.pdbx_description
1 polymer ?
#
loop_
_entity_poly.entity_id
_entity_poly.type
_entity_poly.pdbx_seq_one_letter_code
_entity_poly.pdbx_strand_id
1 'polypeptide(L)'
;SMADRIFVMKDGAVIQVGTPREIYTTANSPFIADFIGIMNFVSGTVVDIHTARCGDSNITCDTQFYANGQNVRLAIRPESVVLSHAQKSATDGTSSNNIEATIDEIEFLGSFERVYLDAGSLTNNLMMVDIPSTAARGLELNANTGINIHLPASDIRVYADEA
;
A
#
# COMPACT_ATOMS: atom_id res chain seq x y z
N SER A 1 -18.73 -17.18 0.88
CA SER A 1 -17.98 -17.21 2.15
C SER A 1 -18.53 -18.33 3.02
N MET A 2 -17.68 -19.21 3.50
CA MET A 2 -18.10 -20.35 4.34
C MET A 2 -18.06 -20.04 5.85
N ALA A 3 -17.64 -18.84 6.23
CA ALA A 3 -17.55 -18.44 7.64
C ALA A 3 -18.15 -17.05 7.85
N ASP A 4 -18.94 -16.91 8.92
CA ASP A 4 -19.50 -15.61 9.32
C ASP A 4 -18.51 -14.80 10.16
N ARG A 5 -17.62 -15.47 10.88
CA ARG A 5 -16.57 -14.85 11.71
C ARG A 5 -15.25 -15.62 11.59
N ILE A 6 -14.16 -14.87 11.62
CA ILE A 6 -12.80 -15.38 11.61
C ILE A 6 -12.13 -15.02 12.94
N PHE A 7 -11.45 -15.98 13.52
CA PHE A 7 -10.59 -15.82 14.69
C PHE A 7 -9.14 -15.94 14.23
N VAL A 8 -8.39 -14.84 14.31
CA VAL A 8 -6.96 -14.87 13.99
C VAL A 8 -6.19 -15.16 15.27
N MET A 9 -5.38 -16.21 15.22
CA MET A 9 -4.59 -16.67 16.36
C MET A 9 -3.09 -16.53 16.09
N LYS A 10 -2.34 -16.18 17.13
CA LYS A 10 -0.88 -16.16 17.13
C LYS A 10 -0.40 -16.66 18.49
N ASP A 11 0.58 -17.57 18.48
CA ASP A 11 1.20 -18.12 19.70
C ASP A 11 0.15 -18.64 20.73
N GLY A 12 -0.93 -19.26 20.24
CA GLY A 12 -1.99 -19.83 21.06
C GLY A 12 -3.02 -18.81 21.59
N ALA A 13 -2.89 -17.53 21.29
CA ALA A 13 -3.82 -16.48 21.68
C ALA A 13 -4.63 -15.95 20.49
N VAL A 14 -5.91 -15.62 20.74
CA VAL A 14 -6.73 -14.90 19.74
C VAL A 14 -6.32 -13.43 19.75
N ILE A 15 -5.86 -12.94 18.61
CA ILE A 15 -5.36 -11.57 18.44
C ILE A 15 -6.33 -10.64 17.70
N GLN A 16 -7.25 -11.20 16.91
CA GLN A 16 -8.35 -10.46 16.31
C GLN A 16 -9.53 -11.38 16.00
N VAL A 17 -10.74 -10.85 16.12
CA VAL A 17 -11.99 -11.53 15.73
C VAL A 17 -12.83 -10.56 14.90
N GLY A 18 -13.39 -11.03 13.80
CA GLY A 18 -14.25 -10.22 12.95
C GLY A 18 -14.86 -11.00 11.79
N THR A 19 -15.68 -10.33 11.00
CA THR A 19 -16.12 -10.86 9.71
C THR A 19 -14.93 -10.95 8.75
N PRO A 20 -14.98 -11.78 7.69
CA PRO A 20 -13.92 -11.84 6.69
C PRO A 20 -13.53 -10.45 6.15
N ARG A 21 -14.50 -9.60 5.91
CA ARG A 21 -14.29 -8.25 5.42
C ARG A 21 -13.55 -7.37 6.44
N GLU A 22 -13.98 -7.40 7.71
CA GLU A 22 -13.33 -6.62 8.78
C GLU A 22 -11.88 -7.04 8.97
N ILE A 23 -11.60 -8.36 9.03
CA ILE A 23 -10.23 -8.87 9.15
C ILE A 23 -9.37 -8.41 7.97
N TYR A 24 -9.91 -8.39 6.76
CA TYR A 24 -9.19 -7.96 5.57
C TYR A 24 -8.94 -6.43 5.53
N THR A 25 -9.98 -5.63 5.85
CA THR A 25 -9.92 -4.17 5.68
C THR A 25 -9.37 -3.43 6.90
N THR A 26 -9.53 -4.00 8.09
CA THR A 26 -9.18 -3.36 9.38
C THR A 26 -8.28 -4.24 10.25
N ALA A 27 -7.28 -4.87 9.62
CA ALA A 27 -6.30 -5.65 10.36
C ALA A 27 -5.63 -4.82 11.48
N ASN A 28 -5.64 -5.33 12.71
CA ASN A 28 -5.17 -4.59 13.89
C ASN A 28 -3.65 -4.53 14.02
N SER A 29 -2.92 -5.32 13.22
CA SER A 29 -1.47 -5.33 13.24
C SER A 29 -0.88 -5.65 11.86
N PRO A 30 0.40 -5.29 11.62
CA PRO A 30 1.10 -5.67 10.39
C PRO A 30 1.11 -7.17 10.16
N PHE A 31 1.24 -7.96 11.22
CA PHE A 31 1.21 -9.43 11.16
C PHE A 31 -0.12 -9.93 10.57
N ILE A 32 -1.24 -9.43 11.06
CA ILE A 32 -2.56 -9.84 10.55
C ILE A 32 -2.75 -9.38 9.11
N ALA A 33 -2.35 -8.14 8.80
CA ALA A 33 -2.46 -7.57 7.47
C ALA A 33 -1.70 -8.41 6.43
N ASP A 34 -0.49 -8.84 6.73
CA ASP A 34 0.33 -9.68 5.88
C ASP A 34 -0.15 -11.13 5.84
N PHE A 35 -0.59 -11.66 6.99
CA PHE A 35 -1.08 -13.05 7.10
C PHE A 35 -2.34 -13.31 6.25
N ILE A 36 -3.25 -12.32 6.17
CA ILE A 36 -4.51 -12.46 5.42
C ILE A 36 -4.34 -12.26 3.92
N GLY A 37 -3.29 -11.60 3.50
CA GLY A 37 -2.99 -11.39 2.09
C GLY A 37 -1.80 -10.47 1.89
N ILE A 38 -1.29 -10.43 0.67
CA ILE A 38 -0.12 -9.62 0.33
C ILE A 38 -0.36 -8.15 0.64
N MET A 39 0.63 -7.50 1.23
CA MET A 39 0.60 -6.11 1.64
C MET A 39 1.89 -5.40 1.24
N ASN A 40 1.78 -4.20 0.71
CA ASN A 40 2.92 -3.30 0.62
C ASN A 40 3.15 -2.62 1.97
N PHE A 41 4.36 -2.67 2.48
CA PHE A 41 4.77 -1.94 3.67
C PHE A 41 5.82 -0.89 3.32
N VAL A 42 5.61 0.31 3.83
CA VAL A 42 6.54 1.44 3.65
C VAL A 42 6.87 2.02 5.02
N SER A 43 8.15 2.10 5.34
CA SER A 43 8.60 2.71 6.61
C SER A 43 8.55 4.24 6.51
N GLY A 44 8.13 4.87 7.58
CA GLY A 44 8.03 6.32 7.64
C GLY A 44 8.18 6.88 9.06
N THR A 45 8.20 8.18 9.14
CA THR A 45 8.22 8.94 10.40
C THR A 45 7.08 9.96 10.39
N VAL A 46 6.33 10.03 11.47
CA VAL A 46 5.21 10.97 11.60
C VAL A 46 5.70 12.41 11.58
N VAL A 47 5.13 13.22 10.70
CA VAL A 47 5.40 14.67 10.59
C VAL A 47 4.34 15.46 11.33
N ASP A 48 3.08 15.14 11.07
CA ASP A 48 1.90 15.74 11.72
C ASP A 48 0.75 14.72 11.73
N ILE A 49 -0.46 15.15 12.14
CA ILE A 49 -1.63 14.27 12.29
C ILE A 49 -2.16 13.68 10.96
N HIS A 50 -1.67 14.15 9.83
CA HIS A 50 -2.10 13.72 8.49
C HIS A 50 -0.94 13.34 7.57
N THR A 51 0.30 13.35 8.06
CA THR A 51 1.48 13.19 7.19
C THR A 51 2.54 12.32 7.83
N ALA A 52 3.04 11.35 7.05
CA ALA A 52 4.26 10.61 7.35
C ALA A 52 5.32 10.88 6.27
N ARG A 53 6.57 11.03 6.69
CA ARG A 53 7.74 11.13 5.81
C ARG A 53 8.24 9.74 5.50
N CYS A 54 8.22 9.36 4.23
CA CYS A 54 8.71 8.08 3.74
C CYS A 54 9.80 8.34 2.68
N GLY A 55 11.05 8.06 3.02
CA GLY A 55 12.18 8.49 2.18
C GLY A 55 12.15 10.00 1.93
N ASP A 56 12.16 10.40 0.67
CA ASP A 56 12.09 11.81 0.27
C ASP A 56 10.65 12.33 0.08
N SER A 57 9.65 11.49 0.29
CA SER A 57 8.25 11.82 0.04
C SER A 57 7.47 12.04 1.32
N ASN A 58 6.58 13.02 1.31
CA ASN A 58 5.56 13.19 2.33
C ASN A 58 4.27 12.50 1.86
N ILE A 59 3.82 11.52 2.63
CA ILE A 59 2.62 10.74 2.33
C ILE A 59 1.49 11.19 3.24
N THR A 60 0.39 11.62 2.65
CA THR A 60 -0.84 11.91 3.38
C THR A 60 -1.51 10.61 3.82
N CYS A 61 -1.69 10.45 5.11
CA CYS A 61 -2.33 9.30 5.75
C CYS A 61 -2.80 9.68 7.15
N ASP A 62 -3.59 8.82 7.79
CA ASP A 62 -4.09 9.08 9.14
C ASP A 62 -3.04 8.70 10.19
N THR A 63 -2.37 9.69 10.73
CA THR A 63 -1.33 9.59 11.77
C THR A 63 -1.75 10.16 13.11
N GLN A 64 -3.04 10.50 13.28
CA GLN A 64 -3.54 11.23 14.48
C GLN A 64 -3.27 10.53 15.82
N PHE A 65 -3.09 9.20 15.81
CA PHE A 65 -2.84 8.42 17.03
C PHE A 65 -1.36 8.23 17.36
N TYR A 66 -0.47 8.86 16.59
CA TYR A 66 0.97 8.73 16.72
C TYR A 66 1.63 10.09 16.99
N ALA A 67 2.70 10.08 17.77
CA ALA A 67 3.45 11.29 18.09
C ALA A 67 4.31 11.74 16.90
N ASN A 68 4.49 13.05 16.73
CA ASN A 68 5.45 13.59 15.77
C ASN A 68 6.85 13.02 16.03
N GLY A 69 7.53 12.58 14.98
CA GLY A 69 8.83 11.93 15.06
C GLY A 69 8.77 10.41 15.37
N GLN A 70 7.58 9.86 15.63
CA GLN A 70 7.42 8.43 15.84
C GLN A 70 7.61 7.67 14.52
N ASN A 71 8.33 6.53 14.60
CA ASN A 71 8.46 5.62 13.48
C ASN A 71 7.18 4.81 13.30
N VAL A 72 6.73 4.73 12.07
CA VAL A 72 5.51 4.04 11.65
C VAL A 72 5.75 3.20 10.40
N ARG A 73 4.87 2.24 10.19
CA ARG A 73 4.77 1.47 8.94
C ARG A 73 3.43 1.78 8.28
N LEU A 74 3.50 2.26 7.06
CA LEU A 74 2.34 2.43 6.20
C LEU A 74 2.11 1.12 5.46
N ALA A 75 0.86 0.69 5.40
CA ALA A 75 0.46 -0.53 4.73
C ALA A 75 -0.65 -0.24 3.73
N ILE A 76 -0.49 -0.71 2.51
CA ILE A 76 -1.49 -0.58 1.44
C ILE A 76 -1.56 -1.86 0.61
N ARG A 77 -2.80 -2.29 0.29
CA ARG A 77 -3.04 -3.46 -0.54
C ARG A 77 -2.60 -3.23 -1.98
N PRO A 78 -2.06 -4.24 -2.67
CA PRO A 78 -1.68 -4.12 -4.08
C PRO A 78 -2.81 -3.64 -5.00
N GLU A 79 -4.03 -4.09 -4.75
CA GLU A 79 -5.22 -3.69 -5.50
C GLU A 79 -5.72 -2.27 -5.21
N SER A 80 -5.26 -1.66 -4.12
CA SER A 80 -5.61 -0.28 -3.77
C SER A 80 -4.68 0.76 -4.38
N VAL A 81 -3.50 0.37 -4.84
CA VAL A 81 -2.57 1.26 -5.52
C VAL A 81 -3.06 1.52 -6.94
N VAL A 82 -3.08 2.78 -7.35
CA VAL A 82 -3.56 3.18 -8.67
C VAL A 82 -2.36 3.46 -9.58
N LEU A 83 -2.33 2.81 -10.75
CA LEU A 83 -1.36 3.07 -11.82
C LEU A 83 -1.90 4.09 -12.81
N SER A 84 -1.03 4.99 -13.27
CA SER A 84 -1.31 5.88 -14.38
C SER A 84 -0.04 6.17 -15.17
N HIS A 85 -0.17 6.37 -16.49
CA HIS A 85 0.97 6.87 -17.24
C HIS A 85 1.40 8.24 -16.72
N ALA A 86 2.72 8.48 -16.71
CA ALA A 86 3.28 9.78 -16.43
C ALA A 86 2.76 10.80 -17.43
N GLN A 87 1.58 11.36 -17.17
CA GLN A 87 1.21 12.62 -17.78
C GLN A 87 1.92 13.71 -16.98
N LYS A 88 2.69 14.52 -17.70
CA LYS A 88 3.29 15.75 -17.20
C LYS A 88 2.39 16.39 -16.17
N SER A 89 2.93 16.50 -14.95
CA SER A 89 2.60 17.55 -14.00
C SER A 89 1.15 18.03 -14.07
N ALA A 90 0.27 17.42 -13.33
CA ALA A 90 -0.79 18.23 -12.75
C ALA A 90 -0.10 19.18 -11.78
N THR A 91 0.11 20.41 -12.23
CA THR A 91 0.54 21.56 -11.43
C THR A 91 -0.57 22.00 -10.47
N ASP A 92 -1.47 21.10 -10.13
CA ASP A 92 -2.44 21.30 -9.05
C ASP A 92 -1.89 20.60 -7.81
N GLY A 93 -1.39 21.41 -6.90
CA GLY A 93 -0.80 21.01 -5.61
C GLY A 93 -1.75 20.28 -4.65
N THR A 94 -2.60 19.39 -5.13
CA THR A 94 -3.64 18.70 -4.36
C THR A 94 -3.56 17.17 -4.38
N SER A 95 -2.58 16.58 -5.06
CA SER A 95 -2.43 15.12 -5.06
C SER A 95 -1.12 14.71 -4.39
N SER A 96 -1.14 14.68 -3.07
CA SER A 96 0.04 14.51 -2.21
C SER A 96 0.62 13.09 -2.19
N ASN A 97 -0.02 12.10 -2.80
CA ASN A 97 0.40 10.70 -2.75
C ASN A 97 0.72 10.13 -4.14
N ASN A 98 1.21 10.98 -5.04
CA ASN A 98 1.67 10.55 -6.37
C ASN A 98 3.18 10.34 -6.35
N ILE A 99 3.60 9.17 -6.76
CA ILE A 99 5.01 8.73 -6.75
C ILE A 99 5.37 8.28 -8.16
N GLU A 100 6.50 8.76 -8.66
CA GLU A 100 7.12 8.23 -9.87
C GLU A 100 7.81 6.91 -9.54
N ALA A 101 7.56 5.90 -10.37
CA ALA A 101 8.11 4.58 -10.21
C ALA A 101 8.59 4.01 -11.56
N THR A 102 9.38 2.96 -11.48
CA THR A 102 9.81 2.21 -12.66
C THR A 102 9.28 0.78 -12.57
N ILE A 103 8.70 0.29 -13.64
CA ILE A 103 8.23 -1.10 -13.71
C ILE A 103 9.43 -2.03 -13.77
N ASP A 104 9.52 -2.95 -12.81
CA ASP A 104 10.55 -3.99 -12.77
C ASP A 104 10.10 -5.25 -13.49
N GLU A 105 8.94 -5.77 -13.13
CA GLU A 105 8.38 -7.01 -13.66
C GLU A 105 6.85 -6.94 -13.72
N ILE A 106 6.28 -7.68 -14.65
CA ILE A 106 4.83 -7.86 -14.80
C ILE A 106 4.54 -9.36 -14.81
N GLU A 107 3.71 -9.81 -13.88
CA GLU A 107 3.29 -11.21 -13.75
C GLU A 107 1.81 -11.34 -14.13
N PHE A 108 1.52 -12.14 -15.15
CA PHE A 108 0.15 -12.45 -15.55
C PHE A 108 -0.43 -13.55 -14.67
N LEU A 109 -1.49 -13.23 -13.92
CA LEU A 109 -2.16 -14.14 -12.98
C LEU A 109 -3.59 -14.50 -13.41
N GLY A 110 -3.89 -14.41 -14.69
CA GLY A 110 -5.19 -14.72 -15.28
C GLY A 110 -6.13 -13.53 -15.25
N SER A 111 -6.96 -13.40 -14.25
CA SER A 111 -7.95 -12.32 -14.14
C SER A 111 -7.32 -10.95 -13.78
N PHE A 112 -6.11 -10.95 -13.28
CA PHE A 112 -5.36 -9.74 -12.96
C PHE A 112 -3.87 -9.90 -13.31
N GLU A 113 -3.19 -8.78 -13.37
CA GLU A 113 -1.74 -8.70 -13.50
C GLU A 113 -1.15 -8.07 -12.26
N ARG A 114 -0.05 -8.63 -11.77
CA ARG A 114 0.74 -8.05 -10.69
C ARG A 114 1.95 -7.35 -11.26
N VAL A 115 2.04 -6.06 -10.99
CA VAL A 115 3.15 -5.22 -11.41
C VAL A 115 4.07 -4.98 -10.23
N TYR A 116 5.35 -5.31 -10.38
CA TYR A 116 6.39 -5.03 -9.40
C TYR A 116 7.08 -3.73 -9.79
N LEU A 117 7.19 -2.81 -8.85
CA LEU A 117 7.65 -1.45 -9.09
C LEU A 117 8.80 -1.09 -8.17
N ASP A 118 9.82 -0.45 -8.73
CA ASP A 118 10.81 0.32 -7.97
C ASP A 118 10.24 1.74 -7.77
N ALA A 119 9.91 2.06 -6.53
CA ALA A 119 9.36 3.36 -6.13
C ALA A 119 10.44 4.32 -5.59
N GLY A 120 11.70 4.11 -5.94
CA GLY A 120 12.82 4.97 -5.59
C GLY A 120 13.03 5.07 -4.08
N SER A 121 13.13 6.29 -3.57
CA SER A 121 13.40 6.53 -2.14
C SER A 121 12.21 6.22 -1.22
N LEU A 122 11.02 5.97 -1.76
CA LEU A 122 9.84 5.66 -0.96
C LEU A 122 10.03 4.40 -0.12
N THR A 123 10.59 3.37 -0.72
CA THR A 123 10.88 2.09 -0.08
C THR A 123 12.01 1.36 -0.80
N ASN A 124 12.84 0.62 -0.04
CA ASN A 124 13.90 -0.21 -0.60
C ASN A 124 13.38 -1.53 -1.19
N ASN A 125 12.12 -1.86 -0.96
CA ASN A 125 11.49 -3.07 -1.50
C ASN A 125 10.68 -2.73 -2.75
N LEU A 126 10.53 -3.69 -3.66
CA LEU A 126 9.59 -3.55 -4.76
C LEU A 126 8.17 -3.42 -4.21
N MET A 127 7.42 -2.48 -4.75
CA MET A 127 5.99 -2.38 -4.49
C MET A 127 5.21 -3.26 -5.47
N MET A 128 4.14 -3.85 -4.98
CA MET A 128 3.23 -4.66 -5.79
C MET A 128 1.94 -3.90 -6.06
N VAL A 129 1.52 -3.93 -7.32
CA VAL A 129 0.23 -3.36 -7.74
C VAL A 129 -0.53 -4.42 -8.52
N ASP A 130 -1.74 -4.72 -8.08
CA ASP A 130 -2.64 -5.66 -8.75
C ASP A 130 -3.69 -4.90 -9.53
N ILE A 131 -3.74 -5.13 -10.82
CA ILE A 131 -4.73 -4.53 -11.72
C ILE A 131 -5.49 -5.60 -12.51
N PRO A 132 -6.79 -5.42 -12.76
CA PRO A 132 -7.52 -6.33 -13.63
C PRO A 132 -6.85 -6.43 -15.00
N SER A 133 -6.75 -7.64 -15.57
CA SER A 133 -6.09 -7.84 -16.87
C SER A 133 -6.73 -7.03 -18.00
N THR A 134 -8.03 -6.72 -17.88
CA THR A 134 -8.72 -5.82 -18.80
C THR A 134 -8.24 -4.38 -18.74
N ALA A 135 -7.91 -3.88 -17.54
CA ALA A 135 -7.35 -2.54 -17.36
C ALA A 135 -5.87 -2.47 -17.76
N ALA A 136 -5.11 -3.54 -17.53
CA ALA A 136 -3.70 -3.64 -17.93
C ALA A 136 -3.49 -3.45 -19.44
N ARG A 137 -4.38 -3.99 -20.25
CA ARG A 137 -4.32 -3.83 -21.72
C ARG A 137 -4.37 -2.37 -22.16
N GLY A 138 -5.16 -1.54 -21.49
CA GLY A 138 -5.27 -0.11 -21.79
C GLY A 138 -4.06 0.71 -21.35
N LEU A 139 -3.26 0.20 -20.44
CA LEU A 139 -2.09 0.89 -19.90
C LEU A 139 -0.79 0.60 -20.66
N GLU A 140 -0.76 -0.38 -21.55
CA GLU A 140 0.44 -0.76 -22.32
C GLU A 140 1.70 -0.85 -21.44
N LEU A 141 1.62 -1.65 -20.38
CA LEU A 141 2.68 -1.77 -19.39
C LEU A 141 3.89 -2.51 -19.96
N ASN A 142 5.08 -1.97 -19.76
CA ASN A 142 6.33 -2.58 -20.18
C ASN A 142 7.38 -2.51 -19.06
N ALA A 143 8.15 -3.58 -18.88
CA ALA A 143 9.27 -3.58 -17.96
C ALA A 143 10.31 -2.49 -18.32
N ASN A 144 10.98 -1.97 -17.30
CA ASN A 144 11.99 -0.91 -17.39
C ASN A 144 11.45 0.43 -17.92
N THR A 145 10.16 0.68 -17.81
CA THR A 145 9.53 1.96 -18.17
C THR A 145 8.99 2.68 -16.94
N GLY A 146 8.97 4.01 -17.00
CA GLY A 146 8.40 4.85 -15.96
C GLY A 146 6.88 4.82 -15.92
N ILE A 147 6.33 4.86 -14.72
CA ILE A 147 4.90 4.95 -14.47
C ILE A 147 4.66 5.74 -13.18
N ASN A 148 3.49 6.33 -13.04
CA ASN A 148 3.08 6.96 -11.78
C ASN A 148 2.18 6.03 -10.98
N ILE A 149 2.39 6.03 -9.67
CA ILE A 149 1.49 5.39 -8.72
C ILE A 149 0.84 6.43 -7.85
N HIS A 150 -0.42 6.22 -7.51
CA HIS A 150 -1.14 6.98 -6.50
C HIS A 150 -1.54 6.06 -5.34
N LEU A 151 -1.25 6.52 -4.13
CA LEU A 151 -1.58 5.83 -2.89
C LEU A 151 -2.77 6.53 -2.22
N PRO A 152 -4.03 6.06 -2.43
CA PRO A 152 -5.19 6.70 -1.80
C PRO A 152 -5.04 6.74 -0.27
N ALA A 153 -5.12 7.93 0.32
CA ALA A 153 -4.89 8.12 1.75
C ALA A 153 -5.85 7.29 2.62
N SER A 154 -7.10 7.14 2.18
CA SER A 154 -8.12 6.34 2.86
C SER A 154 -7.84 4.83 2.86
N ASP A 155 -6.99 4.34 1.95
CA ASP A 155 -6.61 2.93 1.84
C ASP A 155 -5.28 2.61 2.53
N ILE A 156 -4.61 3.62 3.07
CA ILE A 156 -3.36 3.46 3.83
C ILE A 156 -3.70 3.19 5.29
N ARG A 157 -3.22 2.07 5.81
CA ARG A 157 -3.22 1.77 7.25
C ARG A 157 -1.88 2.16 7.84
N VAL A 158 -1.90 2.75 9.03
CA VAL A 158 -0.68 3.14 9.75
C VAL A 158 -0.55 2.30 10.99
N TYR A 159 0.63 1.73 11.21
CA TYR A 159 0.99 0.96 12.38
C TYR A 159 2.25 1.53 13.03
N ALA A 160 2.36 1.43 14.34
CA ALA A 160 3.62 1.71 15.01
C ALA A 160 4.70 0.76 14.46
N ASP A 161 5.86 1.30 14.12
CA ASP A 161 7.02 0.48 13.78
C ASP A 161 7.73 0.11 15.08
N GLU A 162 7.41 -1.07 15.57
CA GLU A 162 8.09 -1.68 16.71
C GLU A 162 9.36 -2.36 16.19
N ALA A 163 10.44 -1.59 16.22
CA ALA A 163 11.76 -2.13 15.89
C ALA A 163 12.23 -3.14 16.95
#